data_f4fcbc713959ab2498c483fc6ff73412
#
_entry.id   f4fcbc713959ab2498c483fc6ff73412
#
_cell.length_a   1.000
_cell.length_b   1.000
_cell.length_c   1.000
_cell.angle_alpha   90.00
_cell.angle_beta   90.00
_cell.angle_gamma   90.00
#
_symmetry.space_group_name_H-M   'P 1'
#
loop_
_entity.id
_entity.type
_entity.pdbx_description
1 polymer ?
#
loop_
_entity_poly.entity_id
_entity_poly.type
_entity_poly.pdbx_seq_one_letter_code
_entity_poly.pdbx_strand_id
1 'polypeptide(L)'
;MMNVESLERVEKSRFGSHFTKPLYGDYCFSNIPETIKKLLGAESSRSLPESILKGLPQKYDKIVLFYIDAFGWKSMEQHQETHPLLRRFEKEGMISKITSQFPSTTAPHVVSIHSGCPVGESGIYEWYMYDPKLDSIISPLLFNFAGSEERNTLQNAGFQPGDLFPHRSLYKELKTENITSFVYQSRDY
;
A
#
# COMPACT_ATOMS: atom_id res chain seq x y z
N MET A 1 0.29 -18.20 -12.27
CA MET A 1 1.73 -18.57 -12.20
C MET A 1 2.35 -17.95 -10.95
N MET A 2 3.28 -18.66 -10.31
CA MET A 2 3.99 -18.15 -9.12
C MET A 2 5.30 -17.47 -9.52
N ASN A 3 5.54 -16.25 -9.03
CA ASN A 3 6.79 -15.53 -9.26
C ASN A 3 7.87 -16.03 -8.30
N VAL A 4 8.67 -16.99 -8.76
CA VAL A 4 9.74 -17.63 -7.97
C VAL A 4 10.79 -16.62 -7.52
N GLU A 5 11.13 -15.65 -8.37
CA GLU A 5 12.10 -14.60 -8.03
C GLU A 5 11.64 -13.78 -6.80
N SER A 6 10.36 -13.42 -6.73
CA SER A 6 9.82 -12.70 -5.57
C SER A 6 9.89 -13.52 -4.29
N LEU A 7 9.63 -14.83 -4.37
CA LEU A 7 9.76 -15.73 -3.22
C LEU A 7 11.19 -15.75 -2.70
N GLU A 8 12.16 -15.95 -3.59
CA GLU A 8 13.57 -16.01 -3.23
C GLU A 8 14.06 -14.67 -2.65
N ARG A 9 13.66 -13.54 -3.23
CA ARG A 9 14.05 -12.21 -2.77
C ARG A 9 13.54 -11.93 -1.36
N VAL A 10 12.26 -12.24 -1.10
CA VAL A 10 11.67 -12.07 0.22
C VAL A 10 12.29 -13.02 1.24
N GLU A 11 12.57 -14.26 0.87
CA GLU A 11 13.24 -15.21 1.76
C GLU A 11 14.66 -14.75 2.14
N LYS A 12 15.44 -14.26 1.18
CA LYS A 12 16.78 -13.69 1.41
C LYS A 12 16.77 -12.42 2.27
N SER A 13 15.63 -11.75 2.40
CA SER A 13 15.49 -10.55 3.24
C SER A 13 15.18 -10.86 4.71
N ARG A 14 15.11 -12.13 5.09
CA ARG A 14 14.89 -12.51 6.49
C ARG A 14 15.98 -11.96 7.40
N PHE A 15 15.55 -11.52 8.57
CA PHE A 15 16.39 -11.03 9.64
C PHE A 15 16.06 -11.79 10.93
N GLY A 16 16.94 -12.69 11.31
CA GLY A 16 16.67 -13.63 12.39
C GLY A 16 15.58 -14.65 12.01
N SER A 17 14.98 -15.29 13.00
CA SER A 17 13.98 -16.36 12.79
C SER A 17 12.57 -15.85 12.49
N HIS A 18 12.24 -14.60 12.85
CA HIS A 18 10.86 -14.11 12.88
C HIS A 18 10.61 -12.84 12.09
N PHE A 19 11.65 -12.17 11.60
CA PHE A 19 11.53 -10.89 10.93
C PHE A 19 11.94 -10.97 9.45
N THR A 20 11.30 -10.14 8.64
CA THR A 20 11.65 -9.92 7.25
C THR A 20 11.91 -8.43 7.07
N LYS A 21 13.06 -8.05 6.52
CA LYS A 21 13.37 -6.64 6.22
C LYS A 21 12.53 -6.19 5.03
N PRO A 22 11.86 -5.02 5.11
CA PRO A 22 11.18 -4.44 3.96
C PRO A 22 12.13 -4.22 2.78
N LEU A 23 11.71 -4.63 1.60
CA LEU A 23 12.46 -4.49 0.35
C LEU A 23 12.04 -3.21 -0.40
N TYR A 24 12.18 -2.03 0.23
CA TYR A 24 11.67 -0.75 -0.28
C TYR A 24 12.07 -0.41 -1.72
N GLY A 25 13.25 -0.79 -2.15
CA GLY A 25 13.73 -0.59 -3.53
C GLY A 25 13.42 -1.73 -4.50
N ASP A 26 12.61 -2.71 -4.07
CA ASP A 26 12.40 -3.97 -4.78
C ASP A 26 10.96 -4.48 -4.54
N TYR A 27 10.77 -5.67 -4.04
CA TYR A 27 9.46 -6.29 -3.76
C TYR A 27 8.86 -5.78 -2.44
N CYS A 28 8.40 -4.53 -2.43
CA CYS A 28 7.73 -3.92 -1.28
C CYS A 28 6.37 -3.35 -1.65
N PHE A 29 5.43 -3.43 -0.73
CA PHE A 29 4.09 -2.85 -0.84
C PHE A 29 4.12 -1.38 -1.28
N SER A 30 5.05 -0.58 -0.75
CA SER A 30 5.18 0.85 -1.07
C SER A 30 5.41 1.15 -2.55
N ASN A 31 5.80 0.16 -3.35
CA ASN A 31 6.06 0.31 -4.77
C ASN A 31 4.81 0.04 -5.65
N ILE A 32 3.69 -0.39 -5.05
CA ILE A 32 2.42 -0.65 -5.79
C ILE A 32 1.91 0.61 -6.50
N PRO A 33 1.81 1.79 -5.85
CA PRO A 33 1.32 3.00 -6.51
C PRO A 33 2.12 3.39 -7.75
N GLU A 34 3.44 3.35 -7.66
CA GLU A 34 4.32 3.65 -8.79
C GLU A 34 4.25 2.57 -9.87
N THR A 35 3.99 1.32 -9.49
CA THR A 35 3.74 0.24 -10.45
C THR A 35 2.44 0.49 -11.23
N ILE A 36 1.39 0.93 -10.57
CA ILE A 36 0.12 1.31 -11.22
C ILE A 36 0.36 2.43 -12.23
N LYS A 37 1.11 3.48 -11.86
CA LYS A 37 1.48 4.58 -12.77
C LYS A 37 2.22 4.05 -14.00
N LYS A 38 3.26 3.23 -13.80
CA LYS A 38 4.03 2.61 -14.90
C LYS A 38 3.14 1.82 -15.83
N LEU A 39 2.25 1.00 -15.28
CA LEU A 39 1.34 0.15 -16.07
C LEU A 39 0.31 0.95 -16.87
N LEU A 40 -0.06 2.14 -16.43
CA LEU A 40 -0.94 3.07 -17.13
C LEU A 40 -0.18 3.99 -18.10
N GLY A 41 1.16 3.85 -18.17
CA GLY A 41 2.00 4.64 -19.05
C GLY A 41 2.39 6.02 -18.53
N ALA A 42 2.10 6.32 -17.27
CA ALA A 42 2.53 7.53 -16.58
C ALA A 42 3.98 7.42 -16.09
N GLU A 43 4.61 8.56 -15.82
CA GLU A 43 5.96 8.60 -15.24
C GLU A 43 5.97 7.96 -13.84
N SER A 44 6.95 7.12 -13.59
CA SER A 44 7.08 6.41 -12.31
C SER A 44 8.53 6.32 -11.84
N SER A 45 8.76 6.42 -10.54
CA SER A 45 10.09 6.46 -9.94
C SER A 45 10.52 5.14 -9.29
N ARG A 46 9.59 4.40 -8.72
CA ARG A 46 9.86 3.20 -7.89
C ARG A 46 8.82 2.10 -8.11
N SER A 47 8.82 1.49 -9.26
CA SER A 47 7.93 0.36 -9.52
C SER A 47 8.46 -0.96 -8.92
N LEU A 48 7.56 -1.91 -8.71
CA LEU A 48 7.94 -3.31 -8.47
C LEU A 48 8.75 -3.85 -9.66
N PRO A 49 9.60 -4.87 -9.45
CA PRO A 49 10.38 -5.49 -10.52
C PRO A 49 9.51 -6.02 -11.66
N GLU A 50 10.05 -6.02 -12.87
CA GLU A 50 9.31 -6.43 -14.08
C GLU A 50 8.84 -7.89 -14.06
N SER A 51 9.49 -8.73 -13.27
CA SER A 51 9.09 -10.14 -13.11
C SER A 51 7.67 -10.32 -12.55
N ILE A 52 7.08 -9.29 -11.91
CA ILE A 52 5.66 -9.33 -11.49
C ILE A 52 4.70 -9.42 -12.69
N LEU A 53 5.18 -9.08 -13.88
CA LEU A 53 4.42 -9.07 -15.12
C LEU A 53 4.92 -10.11 -16.14
N LYS A 54 5.78 -11.05 -15.71
CA LYS A 54 6.32 -12.05 -16.63
C LYS A 54 5.20 -12.81 -17.33
N GLY A 55 5.17 -12.71 -18.65
CA GLY A 55 4.12 -13.31 -19.47
C GLY A 55 2.80 -12.52 -19.54
N LEU A 56 2.77 -11.31 -18.98
CA LEU A 56 1.62 -10.39 -19.02
C LEU A 56 1.97 -9.11 -19.79
N PRO A 57 0.98 -8.35 -20.28
CA PRO A 57 1.22 -7.06 -20.89
C PRO A 57 1.92 -6.08 -19.96
N GLN A 58 2.76 -5.21 -20.53
CA GLN A 58 3.51 -4.19 -19.77
C GLN A 58 2.75 -2.87 -19.63
N LYS A 59 1.66 -2.68 -20.37
CA LYS A 59 0.78 -1.50 -20.32
C LYS A 59 -0.67 -1.92 -20.41
N TYR A 60 -1.52 -1.15 -19.77
CA TYR A 60 -2.97 -1.37 -19.70
C TYR A 60 -3.70 -0.05 -19.83
N ASP A 61 -4.86 -0.07 -20.50
CA ASP A 61 -5.77 1.07 -20.60
C ASP A 61 -6.57 1.28 -19.30
N LYS A 62 -6.76 0.22 -18.52
CA LYS A 62 -7.54 0.23 -17.26
C LYS A 62 -6.93 -0.74 -16.26
N ILE A 63 -6.90 -0.31 -15.00
CA ILE A 63 -6.46 -1.14 -13.87
C ILE A 63 -7.55 -1.11 -12.80
N VAL A 64 -7.84 -2.26 -12.23
CA VAL A 64 -8.66 -2.39 -11.02
C VAL A 64 -7.78 -2.93 -9.91
N LEU A 65 -7.60 -2.13 -8.85
CA LEU A 65 -6.88 -2.53 -7.66
C LEU A 65 -7.85 -3.02 -6.59
N PHE A 66 -7.69 -4.25 -6.15
CA PHE A 66 -8.33 -4.76 -4.93
C PHE A 66 -7.32 -4.70 -3.79
N TYR A 67 -7.54 -3.79 -2.86
CA TYR A 67 -6.77 -3.72 -1.63
C TYR A 67 -7.58 -4.37 -0.51
N ILE A 68 -7.13 -5.54 -0.06
CA ILE A 68 -7.82 -6.34 0.96
C ILE A 68 -6.97 -6.32 2.22
N ASP A 69 -7.46 -5.60 3.23
CA ASP A 69 -6.77 -5.48 4.51
C ASP A 69 -6.67 -6.84 5.21
N ALA A 70 -5.58 -7.04 5.95
CA ALA A 70 -5.25 -8.27 6.67
C ALA A 70 -5.13 -9.55 5.81
N PHE A 71 -5.28 -9.48 4.48
CA PHE A 71 -5.08 -10.62 3.59
C PHE A 71 -3.60 -10.75 3.22
N GLY A 72 -2.83 -11.44 4.05
CA GLY A 72 -1.40 -11.62 3.85
C GLY A 72 -1.03 -12.94 3.16
N TRP A 73 0.28 -13.14 2.98
CA TRP A 73 0.85 -14.32 2.31
C TRP A 73 0.40 -15.66 2.92
N LYS A 74 0.34 -15.75 4.25
CA LYS A 74 -0.14 -16.96 4.92
C LYS A 74 -1.58 -17.31 4.58
N SER A 75 -2.46 -16.31 4.48
CA SER A 75 -3.84 -16.53 4.04
C SER A 75 -3.90 -16.99 2.59
N MET A 76 -3.05 -16.44 1.74
CA MET A 76 -2.91 -16.90 0.36
C MET A 76 -2.50 -18.38 0.30
N GLU A 77 -1.45 -18.78 1.03
CA GLU A 77 -0.97 -20.18 1.08
C GLU A 77 -2.04 -21.16 1.58
N GLN A 78 -2.83 -20.76 2.57
CA GLN A 78 -3.88 -21.60 3.14
C GLN A 78 -5.07 -21.83 2.22
N HIS A 79 -5.40 -20.85 1.36
CA HIS A 79 -6.64 -20.86 0.60
C HIS A 79 -6.45 -20.95 -0.92
N GLN A 80 -5.22 -20.87 -1.44
CA GLN A 80 -4.96 -20.87 -2.89
C GLN A 80 -5.52 -22.10 -3.61
N GLU A 81 -5.49 -23.28 -2.98
CA GLU A 81 -5.96 -24.52 -3.60
C GLU A 81 -7.48 -24.69 -3.52
N THR A 82 -8.14 -24.05 -2.58
CA THR A 82 -9.58 -24.24 -2.30
C THR A 82 -10.44 -23.10 -2.79
N HIS A 83 -9.93 -21.86 -2.79
CA HIS A 83 -10.72 -20.70 -3.15
C HIS A 83 -10.72 -20.45 -4.66
N PRO A 84 -11.90 -20.42 -5.33
CA PRO A 84 -11.98 -20.35 -6.80
C PRO A 84 -11.26 -19.15 -7.41
N LEU A 85 -11.37 -17.96 -6.78
CA LEU A 85 -10.73 -16.73 -7.26
C LEU A 85 -9.19 -16.82 -7.19
N LEU A 86 -8.65 -17.37 -6.11
CA LEU A 86 -7.20 -17.51 -5.94
C LEU A 86 -6.62 -18.53 -6.92
N ARG A 87 -7.32 -19.62 -7.15
CA ARG A 87 -6.97 -20.59 -8.21
C ARG A 87 -6.96 -19.97 -9.60
N ARG A 88 -7.92 -19.07 -9.87
CA ARG A 88 -7.98 -18.35 -11.13
C ARG A 88 -6.78 -17.41 -11.29
N PHE A 89 -6.42 -16.65 -10.23
CA PHE A 89 -5.21 -15.82 -10.26
C PHE A 89 -3.94 -16.61 -10.49
N GLU A 90 -3.82 -17.79 -9.88
CA GLU A 90 -2.67 -18.67 -10.12
C GLU A 90 -2.60 -19.17 -11.58
N LYS A 91 -3.74 -19.52 -12.15
CA LYS A 91 -3.82 -20.06 -13.51
C LYS A 91 -3.64 -18.98 -14.58
N GLU A 92 -4.28 -17.82 -14.43
CA GLU A 92 -4.43 -16.80 -15.46
C GLU A 92 -3.56 -15.56 -15.23
N GLY A 93 -2.97 -15.42 -14.04
CA GLY A 93 -2.17 -14.26 -13.64
C GLY A 93 -0.81 -14.61 -13.09
N MET A 94 -0.17 -13.61 -12.47
CA MET A 94 1.09 -13.73 -11.74
C MET A 94 0.86 -13.44 -10.27
N ILE A 95 1.31 -14.34 -9.40
CA ILE A 95 1.29 -14.17 -7.94
C ILE A 95 2.70 -13.89 -7.49
N SER A 96 2.93 -12.73 -6.89
CA SER A 96 4.23 -12.32 -6.37
C SER A 96 4.15 -12.10 -4.86
N LYS A 97 5.12 -12.63 -4.13
CA LYS A 97 5.30 -12.34 -2.71
C LYS A 97 6.03 -11.00 -2.57
N ILE A 98 5.49 -10.10 -1.76
CA ILE A 98 6.11 -8.82 -1.46
C ILE A 98 6.23 -8.64 0.05
N THR A 99 7.13 -7.79 0.48
CA THR A 99 7.21 -7.39 1.88
C THR A 99 6.22 -6.27 2.16
N SER A 100 5.69 -6.24 3.38
CA SER A 100 5.06 -5.03 3.92
C SER A 100 6.12 -3.94 4.16
N GLN A 101 5.66 -2.75 4.49
CA GLN A 101 6.51 -1.71 5.06
C GLN A 101 6.77 -1.99 6.56
N PHE A 102 7.62 -1.22 7.19
CA PHE A 102 7.80 -1.22 8.64
C PHE A 102 7.47 0.16 9.21
N PRO A 103 6.62 0.23 10.25
CA PRO A 103 5.83 -0.84 10.86
C PRO A 103 4.78 -1.46 9.92
N SER A 104 4.45 -2.74 10.15
CA SER A 104 3.53 -3.51 9.32
C SER A 104 2.10 -3.42 9.88
N THR A 105 1.53 -2.22 9.87
CA THR A 105 0.17 -1.92 10.36
C THR A 105 -0.67 -1.25 9.29
N THR A 106 -1.97 -1.12 9.50
CA THR A 106 -2.92 -0.60 8.49
C THR A 106 -2.61 0.85 8.10
N ALA A 107 -2.40 1.74 9.06
CA ALA A 107 -2.29 3.18 8.79
C ALA A 107 -1.19 3.55 7.78
N PRO A 108 0.07 3.11 7.93
CA PRO A 108 1.11 3.41 6.94
C PRO A 108 0.81 2.82 5.55
N HIS A 109 0.15 1.66 5.48
CA HIS A 109 -0.17 1.01 4.20
C HIS A 109 -1.31 1.72 3.47
N VAL A 110 -2.35 2.15 4.20
CA VAL A 110 -3.43 2.98 3.65
C VAL A 110 -2.86 4.30 3.13
N VAL A 111 -2.05 5.00 3.91
CA VAL A 111 -1.44 6.25 3.46
C VAL A 111 -0.55 6.02 2.24
N SER A 112 0.25 4.96 2.23
CA SER A 112 1.14 4.65 1.10
C SER A 112 0.38 4.36 -0.18
N ILE A 113 -0.69 3.56 -0.14
CA ILE A 113 -1.44 3.20 -1.35
C ILE A 113 -2.12 4.42 -1.99
N HIS A 114 -2.54 5.40 -1.19
CA HIS A 114 -3.21 6.61 -1.67
C HIS A 114 -2.24 7.74 -2.05
N SER A 115 -1.09 7.85 -1.37
CA SER A 115 -0.14 8.94 -1.62
C SER A 115 1.02 8.55 -2.52
N GLY A 116 1.37 7.28 -2.60
CA GLY A 116 2.63 6.82 -3.21
C GLY A 116 3.86 7.08 -2.34
N CYS A 117 3.69 7.54 -1.10
CA CYS A 117 4.78 7.78 -0.15
C CYS A 117 5.00 6.57 0.77
N PRO A 118 6.20 6.04 0.90
CA PRO A 118 6.51 5.06 1.94
C PRO A 118 6.49 5.70 3.32
N VAL A 119 6.48 4.87 4.37
CA VAL A 119 6.42 5.32 5.77
C VAL A 119 7.45 6.40 6.11
N GLY A 120 8.70 6.22 5.64
CA GLY A 120 9.77 7.19 5.91
C GLY A 120 9.57 8.57 5.28
N GLU A 121 8.73 8.67 4.25
CA GLU A 121 8.40 9.94 3.59
C GLU A 121 7.09 10.52 4.14
N SER A 122 6.11 9.66 4.46
CA SER A 122 4.80 10.10 4.96
C SER A 122 4.84 10.52 6.43
N GLY A 123 5.72 9.95 7.23
CA GLY A 123 5.74 10.11 8.68
C GLY A 123 4.59 9.41 9.41
N ILE A 124 3.63 8.81 8.69
CA ILE A 124 2.52 8.07 9.30
C ILE A 124 2.94 6.62 9.47
N TYR A 125 3.21 6.22 10.72
CA TYR A 125 3.80 4.92 11.01
C TYR A 125 2.93 3.98 11.85
N GLU A 126 1.86 4.51 12.46
CA GLU A 126 1.00 3.69 13.30
C GLU A 126 -0.44 4.21 13.33
N TRP A 127 -1.37 3.36 13.81
CA TRP A 127 -2.77 3.70 14.03
C TRP A 127 -2.93 4.82 15.08
N TYR A 128 -2.15 4.76 16.15
CA TYR A 128 -2.01 5.81 17.14
C TYR A 128 -0.55 6.24 17.21
N MET A 129 -0.29 7.52 17.05
CA MET A 129 1.06 8.05 17.07
C MET A 129 1.13 9.41 17.74
N TYR A 130 2.24 9.68 18.40
CA TYR A 130 2.52 11.01 18.94
C TYR A 130 2.89 11.95 17.79
N ASP A 131 2.21 13.07 17.74
CA ASP A 131 2.54 14.16 16.82
C ASP A 131 3.17 15.32 17.60
N PRO A 132 4.44 15.70 17.32
CA PRO A 132 5.14 16.73 18.07
C PRO A 132 4.60 18.15 17.80
N LYS A 133 3.92 18.39 16.70
CA LYS A 133 3.33 19.69 16.41
C LYS A 133 2.06 19.92 17.23
N LEU A 134 1.37 18.84 17.55
CA LEU A 134 0.14 18.83 18.33
C LEU A 134 0.40 18.57 19.82
N ASP A 135 1.63 18.15 20.18
CA ASP A 135 2.00 17.67 21.52
C ASP A 135 0.98 16.67 22.08
N SER A 136 0.52 15.75 21.23
CA SER A 136 -0.57 14.82 21.54
C SER A 136 -0.46 13.51 20.78
N ILE A 137 -1.07 12.46 21.34
CA ILE A 137 -1.28 11.21 20.61
C ILE A 137 -2.53 11.38 19.75
N ILE A 138 -2.40 11.06 18.47
CA ILE A 138 -3.45 11.16 17.47
C ILE A 138 -3.71 9.82 16.79
N SER A 139 -4.89 9.67 16.21
CA SER A 139 -5.21 8.63 15.23
C SER A 139 -5.30 9.26 13.84
N PRO A 140 -4.27 9.12 12.98
CA PRO A 140 -4.24 9.80 11.69
C PRO A 140 -5.45 9.43 10.80
N LEU A 141 -5.76 8.15 10.65
CA LEU A 141 -6.84 7.70 9.74
C LEU A 141 -8.23 8.17 10.18
N LEU A 142 -8.48 8.31 11.47
CA LEU A 142 -9.74 8.84 12.00
C LEU A 142 -9.74 10.36 12.08
N PHE A 143 -8.59 10.97 11.87
CA PHE A 143 -8.32 12.40 11.98
C PHE A 143 -8.77 12.97 13.33
N ASN A 144 -8.41 12.27 14.42
CA ASN A 144 -8.82 12.65 15.79
C ASN A 144 -7.68 12.54 16.80
N PHE A 145 -7.90 13.17 17.97
CA PHE A 145 -7.09 12.92 19.15
C PHE A 145 -7.35 11.51 19.67
N ALA A 146 -6.31 10.83 20.16
CA ALA A 146 -6.44 9.49 20.73
C ALA A 146 -7.40 9.50 21.93
N GLY A 147 -8.21 8.45 22.05
CA GLY A 147 -9.20 8.32 23.10
C GLY A 147 -10.52 9.08 22.84
N SER A 148 -10.63 9.82 21.74
CA SER A 148 -11.92 10.39 21.35
C SER A 148 -12.80 9.33 20.65
N GLU A 149 -14.07 9.28 21.02
CA GLU A 149 -15.08 8.49 20.32
C GLU A 149 -15.57 9.18 19.04
N GLU A 150 -15.38 10.51 18.96
CA GLU A 150 -15.77 11.30 17.79
C GLU A 150 -14.64 11.33 16.77
N ARG A 151 -14.99 11.27 15.48
CA ARG A 151 -14.08 11.47 14.36
C ARG A 151 -13.84 12.94 14.09
N ASN A 152 -12.75 13.23 13.37
CA ASN A 152 -12.43 14.57 12.89
C ASN A 152 -12.24 15.63 14.01
N THR A 153 -11.90 15.21 15.23
CA THR A 153 -11.66 16.15 16.33
C THR A 153 -10.47 17.07 16.09
N LEU A 154 -9.49 16.63 15.26
CA LEU A 154 -8.40 17.50 14.79
C LEU A 154 -8.92 18.62 13.90
N GLN A 155 -9.88 18.36 13.03
CA GLN A 155 -10.52 19.39 12.21
C GLN A 155 -11.27 20.41 13.08
N ASN A 156 -11.98 19.93 14.10
CA ASN A 156 -12.68 20.80 15.06
C ASN A 156 -11.68 21.68 15.84
N ALA A 157 -10.45 21.22 16.04
CA ALA A 157 -9.36 21.99 16.64
C ALA A 157 -8.61 22.89 15.63
N GLY A 158 -9.07 22.97 14.37
CA GLY A 158 -8.54 23.88 13.36
C GLY A 158 -7.47 23.27 12.44
N PHE A 159 -7.12 22.00 12.60
CA PHE A 159 -6.15 21.35 11.74
C PHE A 159 -6.78 20.85 10.43
N GLN A 160 -5.98 20.84 9.37
CA GLN A 160 -6.39 20.33 8.06
C GLN A 160 -5.65 19.03 7.73
N PRO A 161 -6.20 18.14 6.91
CA PRO A 161 -5.49 16.91 6.50
C PRO A 161 -4.09 17.17 5.93
N GLY A 162 -3.89 18.26 5.21
CA GLY A 162 -2.58 18.65 4.68
C GLY A 162 -1.51 18.99 5.73
N ASP A 163 -1.88 19.20 6.98
CA ASP A 163 -0.93 19.44 8.08
C ASP A 163 -0.28 18.13 8.56
N LEU A 164 -0.94 16.99 8.35
CA LEU A 164 -0.51 15.66 8.78
C LEU A 164 -0.10 14.75 7.61
N PHE A 165 -0.91 14.73 6.55
CA PHE A 165 -0.70 13.81 5.44
C PHE A 165 0.22 14.40 4.37
N PRO A 166 0.94 13.56 3.61
CA PRO A 166 1.69 14.01 2.46
C PRO A 166 0.83 14.81 1.48
N HIS A 167 1.36 15.90 0.95
CA HIS A 167 0.69 16.67 -0.11
C HIS A 167 0.59 15.90 -1.44
N ARG A 168 1.42 14.87 -1.59
CA ARG A 168 1.43 13.97 -2.72
C ARG A 168 0.19 13.07 -2.71
N SER A 169 -0.39 12.82 -3.88
CA SER A 169 -1.54 11.92 -4.05
C SER A 169 -1.43 11.21 -5.39
N LEU A 170 -1.50 9.88 -5.36
CA LEU A 170 -1.55 9.05 -6.57
C LEU A 170 -2.62 9.54 -7.55
N TYR A 171 -3.78 9.91 -7.05
CA TYR A 171 -4.92 10.36 -7.89
C TYR A 171 -4.68 11.71 -8.56
N LYS A 172 -4.03 12.64 -7.86
CA LYS A 172 -3.64 13.93 -8.43
C LYS A 172 -2.59 13.75 -9.52
N GLU A 173 -1.60 12.90 -9.28
CA GLU A 173 -0.57 12.59 -10.27
C GLU A 173 -1.15 11.90 -11.51
N LEU A 174 -2.02 10.89 -11.34
CA LEU A 174 -2.71 10.26 -12.47
C LEU A 174 -3.57 11.26 -13.25
N LYS A 175 -4.22 12.20 -12.56
CA LYS A 175 -5.03 13.24 -13.21
C LYS A 175 -4.19 14.19 -14.07
N THR A 176 -2.96 14.52 -13.68
CA THR A 176 -2.06 15.33 -14.53
C THR A 176 -1.69 14.63 -15.83
N GLU A 177 -1.73 13.30 -15.84
CA GLU A 177 -1.52 12.47 -17.05
C GLU A 177 -2.83 12.13 -17.79
N ASN A 178 -3.93 12.84 -17.48
CA ASN A 178 -5.27 12.60 -18.03
C ASN A 178 -5.84 11.20 -17.71
N ILE A 179 -5.42 10.59 -16.65
CA ILE A 179 -5.90 9.28 -16.18
C ILE A 179 -6.95 9.49 -15.09
N THR A 180 -8.18 9.06 -15.35
CA THR A 180 -9.28 9.17 -14.38
C THR A 180 -9.21 8.03 -13.36
N SER A 181 -9.39 8.36 -12.09
CA SER A 181 -9.37 7.41 -10.98
C SER A 181 -10.69 7.43 -10.21
N PHE A 182 -11.13 6.26 -9.77
CA PHE A 182 -12.27 6.08 -8.88
C PHE A 182 -11.84 5.30 -7.66
N VAL A 183 -12.30 5.70 -6.48
CA VAL A 183 -12.01 5.02 -5.20
C VAL A 183 -13.32 4.59 -4.57
N TYR A 184 -13.40 3.33 -4.21
CA TYR A 184 -14.52 2.73 -3.52
C TYR A 184 -14.00 2.16 -2.19
N GLN A 185 -14.47 2.68 -1.09
CA GLN A 185 -14.07 2.23 0.26
C GLN A 185 -15.27 2.29 1.19
N SER A 186 -15.18 1.56 2.31
CA SER A 186 -16.15 1.69 3.39
C SER A 186 -16.15 3.11 3.95
N ARG A 187 -17.31 3.56 4.46
CA ARG A 187 -17.43 4.85 5.15
C ARG A 187 -16.61 4.93 6.43
N ASP A 188 -16.09 3.81 6.89
CA ASP A 188 -15.34 3.71 8.15
C ASP A 188 -13.85 4.03 8.01
N TYR A 189 -13.40 4.42 6.80
CA TYR A 189 -12.03 4.86 6.53
C TYR A 189 -12.00 6.18 5.77
#